data_bf94858e4d10f39e7783ba3b61ec866e
#
_entry.id   bf94858e4d10f39e7783ba3b61ec866e
#
_cell.length_a   1.000
_cell.length_b   1.000
_cell.length_c   1.000
_cell.angle_alpha   90.00
_cell.angle_beta   90.00
_cell.angle_gamma   90.00
#
_symmetry.space_group_name_H-M   'P 1'
#
loop_
_entity.id
_entity.type
_entity.pdbx_description
1 polymer ?
#
loop_
_entity_poly.entity_id
_entity_poly.type
_entity_poly.pdbx_seq_one_letter_code
_entity_poly.pdbx_strand_id
1 'polypeptide(L)'
;MKNRKRLVAVSTVVIASLAFTALTVPAKAASEINVLMVGNPQMKDLQTLTAENFTKDSGIKVNFTILPENELRDKVTLDVSTGAGQYDVVTIGMYEVANWAGTGKIKSLDSLVAADPSWNKADIFPSMINGLSGTDKKLYAAPFYGESSMLMYRKDLAKKAGVTIPLRPTWAQVAAAAAKMNDKKNGIAGICLRGLPGWGEQFAPLTTVVNTYGGTWFTKDWQAQVNSKPFVDAVSFYVDLVKKYGQPAPTQAGFTECVNGMAQGKIAMWYDATSATASIEKVGFSKHVGQFGYAYAPVVKTKQSGWLWAWAFAIAGASKKESDAWKFMSWATSSKYENLVGEKLGWAAAPDGKRASIYANAEYKKTAAAYYDVVLGSLKAANPLNPGVQPRPTSGIQFVAVPEFADLGTAVSQEVAKAMTGKQTVKQALDKGQKLAEKVAAKYKK
;
A
#
# COMPACT_ATOMS: atom_id res chain seq x y z
N MET A 1 81.84 76.09 -6.63
CA MET A 1 81.16 76.98 -7.56
C MET A 1 80.58 76.17 -8.71
N LYS A 2 79.37 76.46 -9.09
CA LYS A 2 78.51 75.85 -10.15
C LYS A 2 77.66 74.65 -9.76
N ASN A 3 76.42 74.99 -9.40
CA ASN A 3 75.28 74.09 -9.28
C ASN A 3 74.94 73.45 -10.63
N ARG A 4 74.69 72.13 -10.66
CA ARG A 4 73.91 71.44 -11.69
C ARG A 4 72.71 70.80 -11.06
N LYS A 5 71.52 71.41 -11.35
CA LYS A 5 70.24 70.82 -11.05
C LYS A 5 69.99 69.65 -12.02
N ARG A 6 69.70 68.48 -11.49
CA ARG A 6 69.21 67.35 -12.26
C ARG A 6 67.66 67.34 -12.16
N LEU A 7 66.98 67.48 -13.27
CA LEU A 7 65.56 67.21 -13.40
C LEU A 7 65.35 65.67 -13.30
N VAL A 8 64.47 65.28 -12.37
CA VAL A 8 63.96 63.91 -12.33
C VAL A 8 62.61 63.97 -12.97
N ALA A 9 62.44 63.29 -14.12
CA ALA A 9 61.12 63.05 -14.76
C ALA A 9 60.38 61.92 -14.04
N VAL A 10 59.24 62.19 -13.46
CA VAL A 10 58.36 61.21 -12.86
C VAL A 10 57.46 60.75 -13.95
N SER A 11 57.60 59.48 -14.39
CA SER A 11 56.72 58.81 -15.28
C SER A 11 55.56 58.16 -14.48
N THR A 12 54.37 58.73 -14.60
CA THR A 12 53.16 58.18 -13.97
C THR A 12 52.64 57.05 -14.84
N VAL A 13 52.79 55.79 -14.36
CA VAL A 13 52.18 54.61 -14.95
C VAL A 13 50.77 54.51 -14.39
N VAL A 14 49.76 54.76 -15.24
CA VAL A 14 48.35 54.50 -14.93
C VAL A 14 48.05 53.04 -15.18
N ILE A 15 47.96 52.24 -14.07
CA ILE A 15 47.49 50.89 -14.12
C ILE A 15 45.95 50.91 -14.12
N ALA A 16 45.37 50.67 -15.29
CA ALA A 16 43.90 50.43 -15.41
C ALA A 16 43.57 49.07 -14.83
N SER A 17 43.06 49.02 -13.60
CA SER A 17 42.53 47.84 -12.97
C SER A 17 41.16 47.50 -13.57
N LEU A 18 41.11 46.55 -14.50
CA LEU A 18 39.86 45.91 -14.97
C LEU A 18 39.32 45.07 -13.82
N ALA A 19 38.36 45.63 -13.06
CA ALA A 19 37.57 44.85 -12.10
C ALA A 19 36.63 43.89 -12.88
N PHE A 20 37.01 42.61 -12.98
CA PHE A 20 36.11 41.57 -13.37
C PHE A 20 35.10 41.38 -12.22
N THR A 21 33.93 42.00 -12.31
CA THR A 21 32.78 41.63 -11.49
C THR A 21 32.29 40.25 -11.95
N ALA A 22 32.77 39.21 -11.30
CA ALA A 22 32.21 37.88 -11.40
C ALA A 22 30.75 37.98 -10.91
N LEU A 23 29.80 37.96 -11.83
CA LEU A 23 28.38 37.75 -11.53
C LEU A 23 28.31 36.37 -10.90
N THR A 24 28.36 36.30 -9.59
CA THR A 24 27.98 35.10 -8.84
C THR A 24 26.48 34.92 -9.04
N VAL A 25 26.09 34.08 -10.01
CA VAL A 25 24.74 33.58 -10.09
C VAL A 25 24.48 32.90 -8.74
N PRO A 26 23.50 33.37 -7.94
CA PRO A 26 23.23 32.71 -6.66
C PRO A 26 22.90 31.26 -6.97
N ALA A 27 23.67 30.33 -6.40
CA ALA A 27 23.37 28.92 -6.48
C ALA A 27 21.92 28.78 -5.96
N LYS A 28 21.01 28.34 -6.81
CA LYS A 28 19.61 28.10 -6.43
C LYS A 28 19.68 27.15 -5.25
N ALA A 29 19.21 27.59 -4.08
CA ALA A 29 19.17 26.74 -2.90
C ALA A 29 18.53 25.41 -3.30
N ALA A 30 19.19 24.30 -2.98
CA ALA A 30 18.69 22.98 -3.32
C ALA A 30 17.28 22.86 -2.72
N SER A 31 16.30 22.63 -3.56
CA SER A 31 14.92 22.41 -3.10
C SER A 31 14.86 21.08 -2.34
N GLU A 32 14.02 21.01 -1.31
CA GLU A 32 13.79 19.78 -0.57
C GLU A 32 12.33 19.56 -0.31
N ILE A 33 11.91 18.29 -0.25
CA ILE A 33 10.56 17.86 0.12
C ILE A 33 10.62 16.82 1.24
N ASN A 34 9.60 16.83 2.09
CA ASN A 34 9.41 15.85 3.16
C ASN A 34 8.35 14.83 2.74
N VAL A 35 8.70 13.56 2.75
CA VAL A 35 7.84 12.45 2.33
C VAL A 35 7.57 11.53 3.52
N LEU A 36 6.31 11.37 3.89
CA LEU A 36 5.86 10.39 4.89
C LEU A 36 5.38 9.14 4.18
N MET A 37 6.05 8.01 4.41
CA MET A 37 5.90 6.81 3.61
C MET A 37 5.68 5.55 4.44
N VAL A 38 4.82 4.64 3.96
CA VAL A 38 4.63 3.33 4.58
C VAL A 38 5.86 2.44 4.41
N GLY A 39 6.19 1.66 5.44
CA GLY A 39 7.39 0.82 5.49
C GLY A 39 7.31 -0.50 4.72
N ASN A 40 6.51 -0.59 3.66
CA ASN A 40 6.43 -1.78 2.81
C ASN A 40 7.71 -1.97 1.98
N PRO A 41 8.09 -3.20 1.61
CA PRO A 41 9.36 -3.47 0.92
C PRO A 41 9.58 -2.63 -0.34
N GLN A 42 8.58 -2.51 -1.22
CA GLN A 42 8.68 -1.72 -2.46
C GLN A 42 8.87 -0.22 -2.20
N MET A 43 8.34 0.30 -1.10
CA MET A 43 8.54 1.69 -0.67
C MET A 43 9.98 1.92 -0.16
N LYS A 44 10.57 0.94 0.53
CA LYS A 44 11.99 0.98 0.92
C LYS A 44 12.90 0.94 -0.30
N ASP A 45 12.55 0.17 -1.33
CA ASP A 45 13.26 0.18 -2.61
C ASP A 45 13.23 1.57 -3.26
N LEU A 46 12.09 2.28 -3.20
CA LEU A 46 11.99 3.66 -3.67
C LEU A 46 12.96 4.59 -2.93
N GLN A 47 13.00 4.53 -1.59
CA GLN A 47 13.96 5.33 -0.82
C GLN A 47 15.41 5.08 -1.29
N THR A 48 15.78 3.81 -1.46
CA THR A 48 17.13 3.41 -1.88
C THR A 48 17.50 3.97 -3.25
N LEU A 49 16.56 3.99 -4.19
CA LEU A 49 16.80 4.42 -5.58
C LEU A 49 16.71 5.93 -5.78
N THR A 50 16.13 6.68 -4.83
CA THR A 50 15.81 8.10 -5.01
C THR A 50 17.05 8.98 -5.16
N ALA A 51 18.08 8.78 -4.36
CA ALA A 51 19.25 9.67 -4.34
C ALA A 51 19.96 9.73 -5.71
N GLU A 52 20.23 8.55 -6.30
CA GLU A 52 21.02 8.43 -7.53
C GLU A 52 20.20 8.64 -8.82
N ASN A 53 18.86 8.47 -8.76
CA ASN A 53 18.04 8.46 -9.96
C ASN A 53 16.99 9.58 -10.01
N PHE A 54 16.75 10.27 -8.90
CA PHE A 54 15.83 11.41 -8.86
C PHE A 54 16.52 12.66 -8.35
N THR A 55 17.13 12.60 -7.15
CA THR A 55 17.76 13.80 -6.53
C THR A 55 18.90 14.31 -7.39
N LYS A 56 19.75 13.41 -7.92
CA LYS A 56 20.87 13.75 -8.80
C LYS A 56 20.41 14.50 -10.04
N ASP A 57 19.31 14.07 -10.66
CA ASP A 57 18.83 14.63 -11.93
C ASP A 57 17.98 15.90 -11.73
N SER A 58 17.17 15.94 -10.66
CA SER A 58 16.22 17.03 -10.40
C SER A 58 16.80 18.15 -9.53
N GLY A 59 17.84 17.88 -8.75
CA GLY A 59 18.34 18.76 -7.69
C GLY A 59 17.41 18.87 -6.48
N ILE A 60 16.33 18.07 -6.40
CA ILE A 60 15.38 18.06 -5.29
C ILE A 60 15.79 17.00 -4.28
N LYS A 61 16.12 17.41 -3.06
CA LYS A 61 16.39 16.50 -1.95
C LYS A 61 15.07 15.94 -1.40
N VAL A 62 15.02 14.63 -1.16
CA VAL A 62 13.86 13.96 -0.59
C VAL A 62 14.19 13.44 0.80
N ASN A 63 13.51 13.98 1.82
CA ASN A 63 13.65 13.56 3.20
C ASN A 63 12.52 12.57 3.53
N PHE A 64 12.85 11.30 3.74
CA PHE A 64 11.88 10.25 4.04
C PHE A 64 11.68 10.06 5.53
N THR A 65 10.41 10.01 5.97
CA THR A 65 9.98 9.41 7.22
C THR A 65 9.22 8.15 6.88
N ILE A 66 9.74 6.99 7.30
CA ILE A 66 9.16 5.67 6.98
C ILE A 66 8.64 5.03 8.26
N LEU A 67 7.36 4.69 8.29
CA LEU A 67 6.70 4.14 9.47
C LEU A 67 5.95 2.84 9.14
N PRO A 68 5.78 1.94 10.12
CA PRO A 68 4.82 0.83 10.02
C PRO A 68 3.41 1.32 9.68
N GLU A 69 2.61 0.46 9.08
CA GLU A 69 1.33 0.87 8.46
C GLU A 69 0.40 1.62 9.43
N ASN A 70 0.15 1.10 10.63
CA ASN A 70 -0.75 1.76 11.60
C ASN A 70 -0.20 3.12 12.03
N GLU A 71 1.09 3.19 12.38
CA GLU A 71 1.75 4.44 12.78
C GLU A 71 1.76 5.47 11.65
N LEU A 72 1.98 5.02 10.41
CA LEU A 72 1.86 5.89 9.23
C LEU A 72 0.46 6.50 9.14
N ARG A 73 -0.58 5.66 9.21
CA ARG A 73 -1.98 6.12 9.06
C ARG A 73 -2.35 7.15 10.11
N ASP A 74 -1.95 6.92 11.37
CA ASP A 74 -2.16 7.87 12.48
C ASP A 74 -1.41 9.18 12.22
N LYS A 75 -0.14 9.10 11.81
CA LYS A 75 0.71 10.27 11.56
C LYS A 75 0.22 11.10 10.37
N VAL A 76 -0.16 10.46 9.26
CA VAL A 76 -0.73 11.15 8.09
C VAL A 76 -2.05 11.83 8.47
N THR A 77 -2.94 11.09 9.15
CA THR A 77 -4.25 11.63 9.57
C THR A 77 -4.07 12.84 10.48
N LEU A 78 -3.13 12.80 11.40
CA LEU A 78 -2.83 13.93 12.30
C LEU A 78 -2.32 15.14 11.49
N ASP A 79 -1.29 14.96 10.64
CA ASP A 79 -0.68 16.05 9.87
C ASP A 79 -1.68 16.76 8.96
N VAL A 80 -2.46 15.99 8.17
CA VAL A 80 -3.42 16.56 7.21
C VAL A 80 -4.68 17.13 7.89
N SER A 81 -5.08 16.60 9.05
CA SER A 81 -6.27 17.07 9.76
C SER A 81 -6.02 18.35 10.57
N THR A 82 -4.80 18.51 11.08
CA THR A 82 -4.40 19.73 11.79
C THR A 82 -3.84 20.79 10.85
N GLY A 83 -3.51 20.44 9.61
CA GLY A 83 -2.83 21.33 8.66
C GLY A 83 -1.40 21.67 9.11
N ALA A 84 -0.74 20.77 9.86
CA ALA A 84 0.59 21.01 10.41
C ALA A 84 1.66 21.23 9.34
N GLY A 85 1.50 20.62 8.16
CA GLY A 85 2.37 20.83 7.00
C GLY A 85 3.80 20.33 7.22
N GLN A 86 3.99 19.30 8.06
CA GLN A 86 5.30 18.69 8.28
C GLN A 86 5.77 17.90 7.04
N TYR A 87 4.82 17.42 6.25
CA TYR A 87 5.07 16.63 5.05
C TYR A 87 4.48 17.27 3.82
N ASP A 88 5.21 17.17 2.71
CA ASP A 88 4.77 17.65 1.38
C ASP A 88 4.05 16.53 0.64
N VAL A 89 4.57 15.30 0.73
CA VAL A 89 4.00 14.10 0.12
C VAL A 89 3.73 13.06 1.20
N VAL A 90 2.56 12.44 1.13
CA VAL A 90 2.12 11.39 2.06
C VAL A 90 1.66 10.16 1.31
N THR A 91 1.96 8.95 1.83
CA THR A 91 1.35 7.72 1.31
C THR A 91 -0.01 7.51 1.95
N ILE A 92 -0.98 7.29 1.08
CA ILE A 92 -2.39 7.02 1.42
C ILE A 92 -2.94 5.92 0.52
N GLY A 93 -4.16 5.52 0.77
CA GLY A 93 -4.89 4.59 -0.10
C GLY A 93 -6.27 5.11 -0.51
N MET A 94 -7.05 4.22 -1.10
CA MET A 94 -8.38 4.57 -1.62
C MET A 94 -9.36 4.99 -0.51
N TYR A 95 -9.19 4.51 0.73
CA TYR A 95 -10.03 4.91 1.86
C TYR A 95 -9.84 6.38 2.22
N GLU A 96 -8.59 6.82 2.30
CA GLU A 96 -8.27 8.21 2.61
C GLU A 96 -8.76 9.15 1.49
N VAL A 97 -8.59 8.77 0.22
CA VAL A 97 -9.11 9.55 -0.90
C VAL A 97 -10.64 9.66 -0.83
N ALA A 98 -11.34 8.56 -0.57
CA ALA A 98 -12.81 8.56 -0.45
C ALA A 98 -13.32 9.53 0.63
N ASN A 99 -12.52 9.78 1.69
CA ASN A 99 -12.90 10.63 2.83
C ASN A 99 -12.27 12.03 2.80
N TRP A 100 -11.17 12.24 2.08
CA TRP A 100 -10.41 13.50 2.11
C TRP A 100 -10.46 14.31 0.83
N ALA A 101 -10.82 13.69 -0.31
CA ALA A 101 -10.98 14.41 -1.57
C ALA A 101 -11.98 15.57 -1.43
N GLY A 102 -11.60 16.74 -1.94
CA GLY A 102 -12.44 17.94 -1.89
C GLY A 102 -12.53 18.64 -0.52
N THR A 103 -11.89 18.09 0.53
CA THR A 103 -11.96 18.69 1.89
C THR A 103 -10.79 19.63 2.23
N GLY A 104 -9.82 19.77 1.31
CA GLY A 104 -8.60 20.54 1.55
C GLY A 104 -7.49 19.80 2.28
N LYS A 105 -7.71 18.58 2.76
CA LYS A 105 -6.69 17.75 3.43
C LYS A 105 -5.60 17.28 2.47
N ILE A 106 -5.97 17.00 1.24
CA ILE A 106 -5.08 16.63 0.13
C ILE A 106 -5.44 17.44 -1.11
N LYS A 107 -4.45 17.69 -1.97
CA LYS A 107 -4.63 18.52 -3.18
C LYS A 107 -5.09 17.69 -4.37
N SER A 108 -5.91 18.29 -5.25
CA SER A 108 -6.18 17.70 -6.56
C SER A 108 -4.91 17.73 -7.43
N LEU A 109 -4.69 16.65 -8.17
CA LEU A 109 -3.54 16.48 -9.06
C LEU A 109 -3.85 16.84 -10.53
N ASP A 110 -5.09 17.16 -10.88
CA ASP A 110 -5.53 17.29 -12.28
C ASP A 110 -4.73 18.31 -13.08
N SER A 111 -4.48 19.50 -12.51
CA SER A 111 -3.66 20.53 -13.19
C SER A 111 -2.21 20.09 -13.38
N LEU A 112 -1.64 19.42 -12.40
CA LEU A 112 -0.29 18.88 -12.45
C LEU A 112 -0.17 17.76 -13.49
N VAL A 113 -1.15 16.86 -13.52
CA VAL A 113 -1.24 15.76 -14.51
C VAL A 113 -1.43 16.35 -15.93
N ALA A 114 -2.27 17.35 -16.08
CA ALA A 114 -2.48 18.01 -17.40
C ALA A 114 -1.21 18.71 -17.92
N ALA A 115 -0.38 19.24 -17.01
CA ALA A 115 0.89 19.87 -17.33
C ALA A 115 2.03 18.85 -17.56
N ASP A 116 1.83 17.57 -17.24
CA ASP A 116 2.82 16.49 -17.39
C ASP A 116 2.28 15.31 -18.21
N PRO A 117 2.15 15.44 -19.53
CA PRO A 117 1.70 14.36 -20.41
C PRO A 117 2.62 13.12 -20.34
N SER A 118 3.88 13.30 -19.94
CA SER A 118 4.86 12.22 -19.86
C SER A 118 4.54 11.20 -18.75
N TRP A 119 3.78 11.59 -17.73
CA TRP A 119 3.29 10.69 -16.71
C TRP A 119 2.32 9.63 -17.26
N ASN A 120 1.75 9.89 -18.43
CA ASN A 120 0.89 8.97 -19.18
C ASN A 120 -0.24 8.38 -18.32
N LYS A 121 -1.20 9.23 -17.93
CA LYS A 121 -2.39 8.81 -17.15
C LYS A 121 -3.17 7.67 -17.83
N ALA A 122 -3.17 7.64 -19.19
CA ALA A 122 -3.92 6.64 -19.95
C ALA A 122 -3.39 5.21 -19.80
N ASP A 123 -2.12 5.04 -19.41
CA ASP A 123 -1.51 3.75 -19.11
C ASP A 123 -1.97 3.16 -17.77
N ILE A 124 -2.53 3.98 -16.89
CA ILE A 124 -2.99 3.54 -15.56
C ILE A 124 -4.36 2.89 -15.68
N PHE A 125 -4.56 1.75 -15.01
CA PHE A 125 -5.84 1.06 -15.02
C PHE A 125 -6.99 1.99 -14.54
N PRO A 126 -8.13 2.04 -15.27
CA PRO A 126 -9.25 2.88 -14.90
C PRO A 126 -9.76 2.65 -13.46
N SER A 127 -9.68 1.41 -12.97
CA SER A 127 -10.06 1.08 -11.59
C SER A 127 -9.19 1.79 -10.54
N MET A 128 -7.89 1.98 -10.81
CA MET A 128 -6.97 2.72 -9.96
C MET A 128 -7.28 4.22 -9.98
N ILE A 129 -7.48 4.78 -11.18
CA ILE A 129 -7.87 6.19 -11.33
C ILE A 129 -9.18 6.46 -10.59
N ASN A 130 -10.20 5.60 -10.80
CA ASN A 130 -11.51 5.77 -10.15
C ASN A 130 -11.42 5.68 -8.62
N GLY A 131 -10.63 4.72 -8.09
CA GLY A 131 -10.46 4.53 -6.65
C GLY A 131 -9.65 5.65 -5.97
N LEU A 132 -8.85 6.41 -6.75
CA LEU A 132 -8.04 7.52 -6.27
C LEU A 132 -8.57 8.89 -6.69
N SER A 133 -9.81 8.93 -7.20
CA SER A 133 -10.54 10.16 -7.53
C SER A 133 -11.64 10.45 -6.52
N GLY A 134 -11.88 11.73 -6.29
CA GLY A 134 -13.00 12.20 -5.47
C GLY A 134 -14.36 12.08 -6.18
N THR A 135 -15.42 12.42 -5.46
CA THR A 135 -16.79 12.49 -6.01
C THR A 135 -16.92 13.55 -7.10
N ASP A 136 -16.03 14.55 -7.08
CA ASP A 136 -15.87 15.60 -8.10
C ASP A 136 -15.13 15.10 -9.36
N LYS A 137 -14.77 13.81 -9.42
CA LYS A 137 -14.04 13.15 -10.51
C LYS A 137 -12.59 13.63 -10.71
N LYS A 138 -12.05 14.44 -9.81
CA LYS A 138 -10.65 14.86 -9.83
C LYS A 138 -9.78 13.80 -9.18
N LEU A 139 -8.57 13.63 -9.70
CA LEU A 139 -7.57 12.74 -9.13
C LEU A 139 -6.91 13.41 -7.92
N TYR A 140 -6.76 12.68 -6.81
CA TYR A 140 -6.18 13.20 -5.57
C TYR A 140 -4.93 12.45 -5.11
N ALA A 141 -4.65 11.28 -5.69
CA ALA A 141 -3.41 10.57 -5.41
C ALA A 141 -2.90 9.83 -6.66
N ALA A 142 -1.58 9.73 -6.78
CA ALA A 142 -0.90 8.99 -7.85
C ALA A 142 -0.59 7.57 -7.37
N PRO A 143 -1.07 6.50 -8.02
CA PRO A 143 -0.85 5.13 -7.55
C PRO A 143 0.63 4.75 -7.68
N PHE A 144 1.23 4.27 -6.57
CA PHE A 144 2.58 3.74 -6.58
C PHE A 144 2.58 2.26 -6.96
N TYR A 145 1.71 1.46 -6.38
CA TYR A 145 1.33 0.14 -6.86
C TYR A 145 -0.15 -0.14 -6.59
N GLY A 146 -0.72 -1.04 -7.41
CA GLY A 146 -2.08 -1.53 -7.23
C GLY A 146 -2.08 -2.98 -6.76
N GLU A 147 -3.11 -3.39 -6.04
CA GLU A 147 -3.22 -4.75 -5.54
C GLU A 147 -4.67 -5.23 -5.45
N SER A 148 -4.82 -6.53 -5.63
CA SER A 148 -5.96 -7.31 -5.16
C SER A 148 -5.46 -8.27 -4.08
N SER A 149 -6.19 -9.32 -3.80
CA SER A 149 -5.75 -10.39 -2.89
C SER A 149 -5.76 -11.75 -3.57
N MET A 150 -4.88 -12.63 -3.09
CA MET A 150 -4.74 -14.00 -3.59
C MET A 150 -4.23 -14.93 -2.51
N LEU A 151 -4.34 -16.24 -2.74
CA LEU A 151 -3.68 -17.26 -1.93
C LEU A 151 -2.32 -17.59 -2.54
N MET A 152 -1.28 -17.49 -1.74
CA MET A 152 0.09 -17.91 -2.03
C MET A 152 0.41 -19.17 -1.24
N TYR A 153 1.12 -20.13 -1.82
CA TYR A 153 1.47 -21.38 -1.13
C TYR A 153 2.79 -21.97 -1.59
N ARG A 154 3.47 -22.69 -0.74
CA ARG A 154 4.69 -23.44 -1.03
C ARG A 154 4.35 -24.73 -1.77
N LYS A 155 4.73 -24.82 -3.06
CA LYS A 155 4.50 -26.00 -3.91
C LYS A 155 5.16 -27.26 -3.39
N ASP A 156 6.37 -27.14 -2.86
CA ASP A 156 7.13 -28.27 -2.29
C ASP A 156 6.47 -28.84 -1.02
N LEU A 157 5.97 -27.95 -0.13
CA LEU A 157 5.25 -28.38 1.06
C LEU A 157 3.88 -29.00 0.72
N ALA A 158 3.16 -28.42 -0.26
CA ALA A 158 1.91 -28.99 -0.76
C ALA A 158 2.12 -30.39 -1.33
N LYS A 159 3.16 -30.58 -2.16
CA LYS A 159 3.55 -31.88 -2.71
C LYS A 159 3.88 -32.88 -1.59
N LYS A 160 4.71 -32.49 -0.61
CA LYS A 160 5.08 -33.32 0.56
C LYS A 160 3.84 -33.76 1.36
N ALA A 161 2.86 -32.88 1.52
CA ALA A 161 1.64 -33.14 2.27
C ALA A 161 0.53 -33.84 1.46
N GLY A 162 0.75 -34.13 0.17
CA GLY A 162 -0.28 -34.69 -0.71
C GLY A 162 -1.46 -33.75 -0.92
N VAL A 163 -1.21 -32.43 -1.00
CA VAL A 163 -2.22 -31.39 -1.14
C VAL A 163 -2.18 -30.81 -2.54
N THR A 164 -3.34 -30.70 -3.19
CA THR A 164 -3.54 -29.94 -4.43
C THR A 164 -4.39 -28.72 -4.13
N ILE A 165 -3.86 -27.53 -4.41
CA ILE A 165 -4.60 -26.26 -4.29
C ILE A 165 -5.23 -25.95 -5.65
N PRO A 166 -6.56 -25.90 -5.77
CA PRO A 166 -7.19 -25.50 -7.03
C PRO A 166 -6.96 -24.01 -7.33
N LEU A 167 -7.01 -23.60 -8.60
CA LEU A 167 -6.82 -22.22 -9.02
C LEU A 167 -7.85 -21.26 -8.38
N ARG A 168 -9.06 -21.75 -8.09
CA ARG A 168 -10.15 -21.01 -7.41
C ARG A 168 -10.61 -21.80 -6.17
N PRO A 169 -9.88 -21.70 -5.06
CA PRO A 169 -10.16 -22.49 -3.87
C PRO A 169 -11.37 -21.93 -3.10
N THR A 170 -12.00 -22.81 -2.34
CA THR A 170 -12.90 -22.41 -1.25
C THR A 170 -12.11 -22.25 0.06
N TRP A 171 -12.63 -21.50 1.01
CA TRP A 171 -12.04 -21.41 2.35
C TRP A 171 -11.99 -22.76 3.08
N ALA A 172 -12.94 -23.65 2.82
CA ALA A 172 -12.90 -25.01 3.37
C ALA A 172 -11.70 -25.82 2.84
N GLN A 173 -11.40 -25.71 1.53
CA GLN A 173 -10.22 -26.34 0.92
C GLN A 173 -8.92 -25.74 1.48
N VAL A 174 -8.86 -24.42 1.67
CA VAL A 174 -7.70 -23.76 2.29
C VAL A 174 -7.49 -24.23 3.73
N ALA A 175 -8.56 -24.34 4.53
CA ALA A 175 -8.46 -24.85 5.91
C ALA A 175 -7.95 -26.30 5.96
N ALA A 176 -8.47 -27.16 5.08
CA ALA A 176 -7.99 -28.55 4.97
C ALA A 176 -6.52 -28.64 4.56
N ALA A 177 -6.09 -27.78 3.62
CA ALA A 177 -4.70 -27.69 3.20
C ALA A 177 -3.80 -27.16 4.33
N ALA A 178 -4.23 -26.13 5.06
CA ALA A 178 -3.51 -25.57 6.20
C ALA A 178 -3.27 -26.65 7.27
N ALA A 179 -4.26 -27.48 7.57
CA ALA A 179 -4.14 -28.57 8.52
C ALA A 179 -3.06 -29.60 8.11
N LYS A 180 -3.02 -29.98 6.83
CA LYS A 180 -2.06 -30.95 6.31
C LYS A 180 -0.64 -30.40 6.15
N MET A 181 -0.52 -29.11 5.81
CA MET A 181 0.78 -28.47 5.59
C MET A 181 1.38 -27.87 6.87
N ASN A 182 0.65 -27.89 7.99
CA ASN A 182 1.13 -27.38 9.27
C ASN A 182 2.14 -28.36 9.89
N ASP A 183 3.38 -27.92 10.03
CA ASP A 183 4.49 -28.73 10.58
C ASP A 183 5.17 -27.97 11.73
N LYS A 184 4.48 -27.93 12.87
CA LYS A 184 4.96 -27.22 14.08
C LYS A 184 6.31 -27.75 14.58
N LYS A 185 6.62 -29.04 14.38
CA LYS A 185 7.91 -29.62 14.78
C LYS A 185 9.08 -28.95 14.06
N ASN A 186 8.87 -28.59 12.79
CA ASN A 186 9.86 -27.91 11.97
C ASN A 186 9.66 -26.38 11.93
N GLY A 187 8.78 -25.84 12.79
CA GLY A 187 8.50 -24.42 12.91
C GLY A 187 7.81 -23.84 11.68
N ILE A 188 6.99 -24.63 10.97
CA ILE A 188 6.23 -24.22 9.79
C ILE A 188 4.75 -24.11 10.16
N ALA A 189 4.19 -22.90 10.08
CA ALA A 189 2.76 -22.66 10.19
C ALA A 189 2.05 -23.05 8.88
N GLY A 190 0.87 -23.67 9.00
CA GLY A 190 0.07 -24.06 7.83
C GLY A 190 -0.42 -22.87 7.01
N ILE A 191 -0.70 -21.74 7.68
CA ILE A 191 -1.14 -20.50 7.03
C ILE A 191 -0.72 -19.27 7.85
N CYS A 192 -0.43 -18.15 7.19
CA CYS A 192 -0.43 -16.82 7.81
C CYS A 192 -1.69 -16.06 7.44
N LEU A 193 -2.30 -15.43 8.44
CA LEU A 193 -3.38 -14.46 8.29
C LEU A 193 -3.12 -13.31 9.25
N ARG A 194 -3.28 -12.07 8.79
CA ARG A 194 -3.01 -10.90 9.62
C ARG A 194 -3.89 -10.88 10.87
N GLY A 195 -3.27 -10.82 12.03
CA GLY A 195 -3.96 -10.71 13.32
C GLY A 195 -3.60 -9.44 14.09
N LEU A 196 -2.62 -8.65 13.59
CA LEU A 196 -2.27 -7.35 14.14
C LEU A 196 -3.48 -6.41 14.07
N PRO A 197 -3.96 -5.87 15.23
CA PRO A 197 -5.10 -4.98 15.24
C PRO A 197 -4.88 -3.74 14.37
N GLY A 198 -5.90 -3.37 13.64
CA GLY A 198 -5.91 -2.22 12.73
C GLY A 198 -6.93 -2.43 11.62
N TRP A 199 -7.63 -1.37 11.22
CA TRP A 199 -8.59 -1.45 10.12
C TRP A 199 -7.90 -1.79 8.79
N GLY A 200 -6.67 -1.31 8.55
CA GLY A 200 -5.88 -1.58 7.36
C GLY A 200 -5.00 -2.81 7.49
N GLU A 201 -4.78 -3.34 8.71
CA GLU A 201 -4.02 -4.57 8.96
C GLU A 201 -4.96 -5.78 9.02
N GLN A 202 -5.49 -6.13 10.18
CA GLN A 202 -6.32 -7.33 10.33
C GLN A 202 -7.55 -7.32 9.41
N PHE A 203 -8.25 -6.18 9.33
CA PHE A 203 -9.45 -6.09 8.50
C PHE A 203 -9.18 -5.92 7.00
N ALA A 204 -7.95 -5.75 6.53
CA ALA A 204 -7.69 -5.83 5.09
C ALA A 204 -8.07 -7.21 4.53
N PRO A 205 -7.46 -8.33 4.94
CA PRO A 205 -7.90 -9.65 4.51
C PRO A 205 -9.23 -10.10 5.15
N LEU A 206 -9.48 -9.81 6.43
CA LEU A 206 -10.68 -10.29 7.13
C LEU A 206 -11.98 -9.72 6.54
N THR A 207 -11.97 -8.46 6.05
CA THR A 207 -13.17 -7.87 5.40
C THR A 207 -13.58 -8.68 4.18
N THR A 208 -12.66 -9.18 3.37
CA THR A 208 -13.00 -10.02 2.22
C THR A 208 -13.53 -11.38 2.64
N VAL A 209 -13.04 -11.93 3.76
CA VAL A 209 -13.60 -13.16 4.34
C VAL A 209 -15.04 -12.92 4.81
N VAL A 210 -15.28 -11.83 5.54
CA VAL A 210 -16.65 -11.43 5.95
C VAL A 210 -17.57 -11.30 4.73
N ASN A 211 -17.13 -10.59 3.69
CA ASN A 211 -17.89 -10.38 2.47
C ASN A 211 -18.25 -11.71 1.77
N THR A 212 -17.30 -12.64 1.62
CA THR A 212 -17.56 -13.92 0.96
C THR A 212 -18.42 -14.87 1.79
N TYR A 213 -18.44 -14.75 3.12
CA TYR A 213 -19.38 -15.44 4.01
C TYR A 213 -20.80 -14.86 3.93
N GLY A 214 -20.98 -13.70 3.34
CA GLY A 214 -22.24 -12.98 3.20
C GLY A 214 -22.52 -12.00 4.32
N GLY A 215 -21.49 -11.65 5.10
CA GLY A 215 -21.55 -10.57 6.10
C GLY A 215 -21.36 -9.20 5.47
N THR A 216 -21.72 -8.17 6.23
CA THR A 216 -21.48 -6.76 5.92
C THR A 216 -21.37 -5.98 7.23
N TRP A 217 -20.72 -4.81 7.21
CA TRP A 217 -20.66 -3.92 8.37
C TRP A 217 -22.02 -3.27 8.67
N PHE A 218 -22.70 -2.83 7.61
CA PHE A 218 -24.00 -2.16 7.68
C PHE A 218 -24.89 -2.63 6.52
N THR A 219 -26.20 -2.68 6.74
CA THR A 219 -27.18 -2.76 5.65
C THR A 219 -27.21 -1.45 4.87
N LYS A 220 -27.91 -1.44 3.73
CA LYS A 220 -28.14 -0.23 2.93
C LYS A 220 -28.78 0.91 3.77
N ASP A 221 -29.61 0.56 4.74
CA ASP A 221 -30.34 1.49 5.62
C ASP A 221 -29.60 1.72 6.96
N TRP A 222 -28.28 1.55 6.96
CA TRP A 222 -27.42 1.78 8.12
C TRP A 222 -27.79 0.96 9.37
N GLN A 223 -28.30 -0.26 9.21
CA GLN A 223 -28.37 -1.20 10.34
C GLN A 223 -27.02 -1.86 10.55
N ALA A 224 -26.44 -1.72 11.73
CA ALA A 224 -25.17 -2.39 12.09
C ALA A 224 -25.34 -3.92 12.02
N GLN A 225 -24.33 -4.63 11.47
CA GLN A 225 -24.39 -6.07 11.20
C GLN A 225 -23.15 -6.81 11.70
N VAL A 226 -22.36 -6.20 12.61
CA VAL A 226 -21.07 -6.76 13.06
C VAL A 226 -21.25 -8.05 13.87
N ASN A 227 -22.38 -8.27 14.53
CA ASN A 227 -22.68 -9.52 15.22
C ASN A 227 -23.74 -10.39 14.51
N SER A 228 -24.03 -10.09 13.23
CA SER A 228 -24.89 -10.95 12.42
C SER A 228 -24.26 -12.32 12.21
N LYS A 229 -25.09 -13.36 12.02
CA LYS A 229 -24.59 -14.72 11.87
C LYS A 229 -23.49 -14.86 10.80
N PRO A 230 -23.61 -14.29 9.57
CA PRO A 230 -22.54 -14.42 8.58
C PRO A 230 -21.23 -13.74 9.00
N PHE A 231 -21.31 -12.62 9.72
CA PHE A 231 -20.13 -11.93 10.23
C PHE A 231 -19.46 -12.74 11.35
N VAL A 232 -20.25 -13.27 12.29
CA VAL A 232 -19.74 -14.16 13.35
C VAL A 232 -19.11 -15.42 12.77
N ASP A 233 -19.76 -16.07 11.81
CA ASP A 233 -19.24 -17.29 11.16
C ASP A 233 -17.88 -17.01 10.49
N ALA A 234 -17.74 -15.89 9.76
CA ALA A 234 -16.51 -15.49 9.09
C ALA A 234 -15.36 -15.24 10.07
N VAL A 235 -15.61 -14.45 11.12
CA VAL A 235 -14.59 -14.12 12.12
C VAL A 235 -14.23 -15.35 12.95
N SER A 236 -15.19 -16.21 13.30
CA SER A 236 -14.95 -17.47 14.00
C SER A 236 -14.07 -18.40 13.17
N PHE A 237 -14.38 -18.55 11.88
CA PHE A 237 -13.56 -19.33 10.96
C PHE A 237 -12.11 -18.79 10.90
N TYR A 238 -11.95 -17.48 10.73
CA TYR A 238 -10.63 -16.83 10.63
C TYR A 238 -9.81 -17.01 11.92
N VAL A 239 -10.41 -16.76 13.07
CA VAL A 239 -9.78 -16.92 14.39
C VAL A 239 -9.40 -18.38 14.65
N ASP A 240 -10.31 -19.32 14.37
CA ASP A 240 -10.07 -20.76 14.56
C ASP A 240 -8.95 -21.28 13.65
N LEU A 241 -8.92 -20.83 12.38
CA LEU A 241 -7.87 -21.21 11.44
C LEU A 241 -6.49 -20.76 11.92
N VAL A 242 -6.39 -19.50 12.38
CA VAL A 242 -5.14 -18.95 12.95
C VAL A 242 -4.74 -19.68 14.24
N LYS A 243 -5.67 -19.90 15.16
CA LYS A 243 -5.37 -20.63 16.42
C LYS A 243 -4.88 -22.05 16.20
N LYS A 244 -5.44 -22.76 15.22
CA LYS A 244 -5.10 -24.16 14.95
C LYS A 244 -3.83 -24.31 14.12
N TYR A 245 -3.67 -23.53 13.07
CA TYR A 245 -2.66 -23.73 12.04
C TYR A 245 -1.89 -22.47 11.65
N GLY A 246 -2.14 -21.36 12.34
CA GLY A 246 -1.53 -20.05 12.04
C GLY A 246 -0.13 -19.89 12.61
N GLN A 247 0.45 -18.77 12.27
CA GLN A 247 1.74 -18.27 12.72
C GLN A 247 1.75 -18.07 14.25
N PRO A 248 2.92 -18.16 14.91
CA PRO A 248 3.07 -17.78 16.30
C PRO A 248 2.80 -16.27 16.51
N ALA A 249 2.41 -15.89 17.72
CA ALA A 249 2.08 -14.51 18.10
C ALA A 249 1.16 -13.78 17.07
N PRO A 250 -0.01 -14.37 16.75
CA PRO A 250 -0.82 -13.91 15.61
C PRO A 250 -1.25 -12.44 15.72
N THR A 251 -1.44 -11.92 16.93
CA THR A 251 -1.85 -10.52 17.15
C THR A 251 -0.72 -9.50 16.96
N GLN A 252 0.50 -9.97 16.69
CA GLN A 252 1.65 -9.16 16.32
C GLN A 252 1.99 -9.30 14.83
N ALA A 253 1.29 -10.15 14.12
CA ALA A 253 1.55 -10.44 12.70
C ALA A 253 0.61 -9.62 11.80
N GLY A 254 1.18 -8.64 11.13
CA GLY A 254 0.60 -7.89 10.02
C GLY A 254 1.14 -8.38 8.68
N PHE A 255 1.10 -7.50 7.67
CA PHE A 255 1.65 -7.79 6.33
C PHE A 255 3.14 -8.15 6.39
N THR A 256 3.94 -7.34 7.09
CA THR A 256 5.40 -7.45 7.14
C THR A 256 5.85 -8.78 7.77
N GLU A 257 5.21 -9.22 8.85
CA GLU A 257 5.56 -10.46 9.53
C GLU A 257 5.18 -11.68 8.67
N CYS A 258 4.02 -11.64 8.00
CA CYS A 258 3.60 -12.71 7.11
C CYS A 258 4.51 -12.82 5.88
N VAL A 259 4.87 -11.71 5.23
CA VAL A 259 5.77 -11.73 4.07
C VAL A 259 7.16 -12.25 4.45
N ASN A 260 7.69 -11.81 5.58
CA ASN A 260 8.97 -12.30 6.10
C ASN A 260 8.92 -13.80 6.42
N GLY A 261 7.87 -14.23 7.11
CA GLY A 261 7.66 -15.65 7.43
C GLY A 261 7.55 -16.54 6.19
N MET A 262 6.83 -16.07 5.16
CA MET A 262 6.70 -16.77 3.87
C MET A 262 8.05 -16.84 3.14
N ALA A 263 8.75 -15.72 3.04
CA ALA A 263 10.05 -15.62 2.38
C ALA A 263 11.13 -16.47 3.06
N GLN A 264 11.08 -16.62 4.40
CA GLN A 264 12.01 -17.44 5.18
C GLN A 264 11.60 -18.91 5.30
N GLY A 265 10.45 -19.31 4.71
CA GLY A 265 9.97 -20.70 4.71
C GLY A 265 9.32 -21.17 6.01
N LYS A 266 8.92 -20.25 6.88
CA LYS A 266 8.22 -20.51 8.14
C LYS A 266 6.70 -20.64 7.99
N ILE A 267 6.18 -20.39 6.79
CA ILE A 267 4.76 -20.38 6.46
C ILE A 267 4.54 -21.19 5.19
N ALA A 268 3.56 -22.08 5.23
CA ALA A 268 3.21 -22.94 4.09
C ALA A 268 2.24 -22.24 3.12
N MET A 269 1.30 -21.47 3.64
CA MET A 269 0.34 -20.69 2.84
C MET A 269 0.13 -19.29 3.44
N TRP A 270 -0.24 -18.33 2.58
CA TRP A 270 -0.57 -16.98 2.99
C TRP A 270 -1.66 -16.41 2.08
N TYR A 271 -2.74 -15.91 2.68
CA TYR A 271 -3.76 -15.17 1.95
C TYR A 271 -3.60 -13.69 2.24
N ASP A 272 -3.24 -12.92 1.21
CA ASP A 272 -2.96 -11.49 1.33
C ASP A 272 -2.87 -10.81 -0.05
N ALA A 273 -2.35 -9.57 -0.06
CA ALA A 273 -2.15 -8.73 -1.21
C ALA A 273 -1.35 -9.41 -2.34
N THR A 274 -1.79 -9.17 -3.57
CA THR A 274 -1.04 -9.62 -4.77
C THR A 274 0.35 -8.99 -4.87
N SER A 275 0.54 -7.80 -4.31
CA SER A 275 1.84 -7.09 -4.24
C SER A 275 2.91 -7.83 -3.43
N ALA A 276 2.53 -8.83 -2.64
CA ALA A 276 3.47 -9.68 -1.88
C ALA A 276 4.45 -10.45 -2.79
N THR A 277 4.09 -10.71 -4.05
CA THR A 277 5.00 -11.34 -5.05
C THR A 277 6.31 -10.57 -5.20
N ALA A 278 6.26 -9.25 -5.12
CA ALA A 278 7.44 -8.38 -5.17
C ALA A 278 8.49 -8.70 -4.09
N SER A 279 8.09 -9.38 -3.03
CA SER A 279 8.98 -9.77 -1.94
C SER A 279 9.29 -11.26 -1.96
N ILE A 280 8.26 -12.12 -2.04
CA ILE A 280 8.48 -13.57 -1.93
C ILE A 280 9.17 -14.15 -3.16
N GLU A 281 9.12 -13.48 -4.30
CA GLU A 281 9.86 -13.85 -5.52
C GLU A 281 11.12 -12.97 -5.77
N LYS A 282 11.50 -12.13 -4.79
CA LYS A 282 12.70 -11.29 -4.88
C LYS A 282 13.94 -12.07 -4.46
N VAL A 283 14.89 -12.19 -5.40
CA VAL A 283 16.22 -12.76 -5.13
C VAL A 283 16.94 -11.92 -4.06
N GLY A 284 17.59 -12.58 -3.11
CA GLY A 284 18.25 -11.93 -1.97
C GLY A 284 17.33 -11.60 -0.79
N PHE A 285 16.01 -11.58 -0.99
CA PHE A 285 15.03 -11.42 0.10
C PHE A 285 14.39 -12.77 0.48
N SER A 286 13.93 -13.53 -0.51
CA SER A 286 13.29 -14.84 -0.29
C SER A 286 14.27 -15.99 -0.47
N LYS A 287 14.20 -16.97 0.44
CA LYS A 287 14.94 -18.24 0.34
C LYS A 287 14.27 -19.24 -0.61
N HIS A 288 13.07 -18.94 -1.09
CA HIS A 288 12.20 -19.89 -1.78
C HIS A 288 11.68 -19.36 -3.13
N VAL A 289 12.43 -18.47 -3.76
CA VAL A 289 12.13 -17.95 -5.10
C VAL A 289 11.81 -19.10 -6.07
N GLY A 290 10.71 -18.97 -6.82
CA GLY A 290 10.24 -19.97 -7.78
C GLY A 290 9.54 -21.20 -7.17
N GLN A 291 9.48 -21.32 -5.85
CA GLN A 291 8.83 -22.45 -5.16
C GLN A 291 7.37 -22.17 -4.77
N PHE A 292 6.86 -20.98 -5.07
CA PHE A 292 5.49 -20.63 -4.72
C PHE A 292 4.50 -20.98 -5.84
N GLY A 293 3.29 -21.31 -5.43
CA GLY A 293 2.11 -21.42 -6.25
C GLY A 293 1.10 -20.35 -5.85
N TYR A 294 0.22 -20.01 -6.77
CA TYR A 294 -0.70 -18.89 -6.65
C TYR A 294 -2.10 -19.31 -7.06
N ALA A 295 -3.09 -18.87 -6.30
CA ALA A 295 -4.50 -19.12 -6.56
C ALA A 295 -5.31 -17.85 -6.26
N TYR A 296 -6.45 -17.70 -6.91
CA TYR A 296 -7.37 -16.59 -6.61
C TYR A 296 -7.79 -16.57 -5.15
N ALA A 297 -8.26 -15.41 -4.68
CA ALA A 297 -8.80 -15.26 -3.33
C ALA A 297 -9.87 -16.33 -3.04
N PRO A 298 -9.78 -17.04 -1.88
CA PRO A 298 -10.71 -18.10 -1.54
C PRO A 298 -12.14 -17.59 -1.33
N VAL A 299 -13.13 -18.38 -1.69
CA VAL A 299 -14.55 -18.01 -1.66
C VAL A 299 -15.39 -18.94 -0.77
N VAL A 300 -16.59 -18.47 -0.38
CA VAL A 300 -17.65 -19.26 0.24
C VAL A 300 -18.96 -19.09 -0.55
N LYS A 301 -19.58 -17.91 -0.52
CA LYS A 301 -20.86 -17.60 -1.19
C LYS A 301 -20.70 -16.74 -2.43
N THR A 302 -19.59 -16.05 -2.58
CA THR A 302 -19.31 -15.18 -3.72
C THR A 302 -18.59 -15.94 -4.83
N LYS A 303 -18.67 -15.45 -6.06
CA LYS A 303 -17.89 -16.00 -7.20
C LYS A 303 -16.43 -15.57 -7.13
N GLN A 304 -16.14 -14.49 -6.42
CA GLN A 304 -14.82 -13.91 -6.21
C GLN A 304 -14.82 -13.15 -4.88
N SER A 305 -13.65 -12.94 -4.27
CA SER A 305 -13.55 -12.25 -2.99
C SER A 305 -12.29 -11.37 -2.86
N GLY A 306 -11.59 -11.10 -3.95
CA GLY A 306 -10.43 -10.20 -3.95
C GLY A 306 -10.83 -8.76 -3.69
N TRP A 307 -9.99 -8.03 -2.95
CA TRP A 307 -10.14 -6.58 -2.80
C TRP A 307 -9.58 -5.82 -3.99
N LEU A 308 -9.76 -4.51 -4.04
CA LEU A 308 -9.02 -3.57 -4.84
C LEU A 308 -8.44 -2.50 -3.93
N TRP A 309 -7.15 -2.29 -4.02
CA TRP A 309 -6.43 -1.27 -3.25
C TRP A 309 -5.29 -0.68 -4.07
N ALA A 310 -4.91 0.54 -3.75
CA ALA A 310 -3.65 1.13 -4.18
C ALA A 310 -3.00 1.81 -2.99
N TRP A 311 -1.71 1.59 -2.80
CA TRP A 311 -0.88 2.52 -2.09
C TRP A 311 -0.45 3.61 -3.06
N ALA A 312 -0.70 4.85 -2.70
CA ALA A 312 -0.57 6.00 -3.58
C ALA A 312 0.08 7.18 -2.85
N PHE A 313 0.67 8.08 -3.60
CA PHE A 313 1.18 9.34 -3.08
C PHE A 313 0.17 10.46 -3.30
N ALA A 314 -0.05 11.27 -2.27
CA ALA A 314 -0.84 12.50 -2.34
C ALA A 314 0.00 13.70 -1.88
N ILE A 315 -0.33 14.88 -2.37
CA ILE A 315 0.23 16.15 -1.89
C ILE A 315 -0.62 16.59 -0.70
N ALA A 316 0.01 16.78 0.45
CA ALA A 316 -0.68 17.29 1.65
C ALA A 316 -1.25 18.68 1.39
N GLY A 317 -2.47 18.94 1.90
CA GLY A 317 -3.16 20.21 1.65
C GLY A 317 -2.37 21.46 2.07
N ALA A 318 -1.64 21.35 3.18
CA ALA A 318 -0.81 22.42 3.73
C ALA A 318 0.53 22.65 2.98
N SER A 319 0.97 21.72 2.12
CA SER A 319 2.23 21.85 1.39
C SER A 319 2.25 23.11 0.49
N LYS A 320 3.39 23.78 0.46
CA LYS A 320 3.69 24.92 -0.42
C LYS A 320 4.64 24.54 -1.56
N LYS A 321 4.97 23.26 -1.69
CA LYS A 321 5.98 22.75 -2.64
C LYS A 321 5.34 21.84 -3.69
N GLU A 322 4.15 22.18 -4.19
CA GLU A 322 3.37 21.34 -5.10
C GLU A 322 4.13 20.90 -6.35
N SER A 323 4.89 21.81 -6.96
CA SER A 323 5.67 21.51 -8.16
C SER A 323 6.74 20.47 -7.90
N ASP A 324 7.50 20.59 -6.81
CA ASP A 324 8.58 19.67 -6.49
C ASP A 324 8.03 18.32 -5.96
N ALA A 325 6.94 18.37 -5.19
CA ALA A 325 6.20 17.18 -4.77
C ALA A 325 5.69 16.39 -5.99
N TRP A 326 5.11 17.09 -6.99
CA TRP A 326 4.64 16.43 -8.21
C TRP A 326 5.79 15.83 -9.03
N LYS A 327 6.91 16.52 -9.19
CA LYS A 327 8.08 15.96 -9.90
C LYS A 327 8.53 14.64 -9.28
N PHE A 328 8.59 14.58 -7.94
CA PHE A 328 8.92 13.35 -7.24
C PHE A 328 7.85 12.27 -7.47
N MET A 329 6.58 12.60 -7.26
CA MET A 329 5.47 11.65 -7.42
C MET A 329 5.36 11.14 -8.85
N SER A 330 5.47 12.03 -9.84
CA SER A 330 5.44 11.68 -11.27
C SER A 330 6.56 10.70 -11.61
N TRP A 331 7.80 10.97 -11.16
CA TRP A 331 8.92 10.05 -11.34
C TRP A 331 8.68 8.71 -10.64
N ALA A 332 8.35 8.72 -9.36
CA ALA A 332 8.19 7.52 -8.53
C ALA A 332 7.06 6.60 -9.02
N THR A 333 6.04 7.15 -9.68
CA THR A 333 4.87 6.41 -10.15
C THR A 333 4.87 6.15 -11.67
N SER A 334 5.94 6.52 -12.38
CA SER A 334 6.08 6.36 -13.83
C SER A 334 6.41 4.94 -14.23
N SER A 335 6.18 4.61 -15.51
CA SER A 335 6.70 3.38 -16.12
C SER A 335 8.23 3.35 -16.18
N LYS A 336 8.88 4.52 -16.26
CA LYS A 336 10.36 4.61 -16.18
C LYS A 336 10.88 4.13 -14.85
N TYR A 337 10.21 4.47 -13.74
CA TYR A 337 10.58 3.96 -12.42
C TYR A 337 10.35 2.44 -12.30
N GLU A 338 9.25 1.91 -12.84
CA GLU A 338 9.01 0.46 -12.88
C GLU A 338 10.14 -0.28 -13.62
N ASN A 339 10.57 0.25 -14.77
CA ASN A 339 11.70 -0.30 -15.52
C ASN A 339 13.01 -0.20 -14.74
N LEU A 340 13.29 0.95 -14.10
CA LEU A 340 14.47 1.14 -13.26
C LEU A 340 14.53 0.08 -12.14
N VAL A 341 13.40 -0.19 -11.47
CA VAL A 341 13.34 -1.25 -10.45
C VAL A 341 13.59 -2.62 -11.06
N GLY A 342 12.97 -2.92 -12.20
CA GLY A 342 13.17 -4.18 -12.91
C GLY A 342 14.62 -4.43 -13.27
N GLU A 343 15.32 -3.41 -13.76
CA GLU A 343 16.72 -3.46 -14.18
C GLU A 343 17.70 -3.52 -12.98
N LYS A 344 17.44 -2.77 -11.90
CA LYS A 344 18.36 -2.65 -10.78
C LYS A 344 18.13 -3.68 -9.67
N LEU A 345 16.86 -4.04 -9.40
CA LEU A 345 16.48 -4.88 -8.27
C LEU A 345 15.81 -6.20 -8.70
N GLY A 346 15.61 -6.37 -10.00
CA GLY A 346 14.90 -7.52 -10.59
C GLY A 346 13.41 -7.26 -10.80
N TRP A 347 12.87 -7.82 -11.88
CA TRP A 347 11.49 -7.56 -12.33
C TRP A 347 10.41 -8.01 -11.35
N ALA A 348 10.70 -8.98 -10.47
CA ALA A 348 9.76 -9.33 -9.41
C ALA A 348 9.51 -8.17 -8.42
N ALA A 349 10.52 -7.32 -8.19
CA ALA A 349 10.41 -6.18 -7.27
C ALA A 349 9.67 -4.96 -7.86
N ALA A 350 9.39 -4.94 -9.16
CA ALA A 350 8.74 -3.83 -9.82
C ALA A 350 7.34 -3.57 -9.21
N PRO A 351 7.00 -2.28 -8.90
CA PRO A 351 5.72 -1.93 -8.28
C PRO A 351 4.58 -2.00 -9.31
N ASP A 352 4.04 -3.18 -9.51
CA ASP A 352 3.01 -3.52 -10.49
C ASP A 352 1.58 -3.14 -10.05
N GLY A 353 0.58 -3.66 -10.75
CA GLY A 353 -0.84 -3.53 -10.40
C GLY A 353 -1.49 -2.21 -10.79
N LYS A 354 -0.73 -1.22 -11.25
CA LYS A 354 -1.28 0.11 -11.60
C LYS A 354 -1.30 0.44 -13.08
N ARG A 355 -0.28 -0.03 -13.86
CA ARG A 355 -0.08 0.33 -15.28
C ARG A 355 -0.21 -0.88 -16.20
N ALA A 356 -0.75 -0.65 -17.40
CA ALA A 356 -0.85 -1.69 -18.42
C ALA A 356 0.53 -2.02 -19.03
N SER A 357 1.42 -1.03 -19.12
CA SER A 357 2.74 -1.16 -19.74
C SER A 357 3.62 -2.20 -19.06
N ILE A 358 3.60 -2.34 -17.72
CA ILE A 358 4.39 -3.36 -17.04
C ILE A 358 3.93 -4.78 -17.43
N TYR A 359 2.63 -4.98 -17.59
CA TYR A 359 2.07 -6.26 -18.02
C TYR A 359 2.31 -6.55 -19.52
N ALA A 360 2.73 -5.56 -20.29
CA ALA A 360 3.19 -5.75 -21.67
C ALA A 360 4.71 -6.02 -21.76
N ASN A 361 5.47 -5.69 -20.72
CA ASN A 361 6.92 -5.87 -20.69
C ASN A 361 7.32 -7.35 -20.71
N ALA A 362 8.21 -7.75 -21.63
CA ALA A 362 8.60 -9.14 -21.85
C ALA A 362 9.40 -9.73 -20.67
N GLU A 363 10.28 -8.95 -20.05
CA GLU A 363 11.11 -9.40 -18.93
C GLU A 363 10.27 -9.55 -17.65
N TYR A 364 9.30 -8.63 -17.44
CA TYR A 364 8.33 -8.79 -16.36
C TYR A 364 7.49 -10.05 -16.54
N LYS A 365 6.92 -10.28 -17.75
CA LYS A 365 6.15 -11.49 -18.05
C LYS A 365 6.92 -12.77 -17.80
N LYS A 366 8.18 -12.80 -18.22
CA LYS A 366 9.07 -13.94 -18.01
C LYS A 366 9.30 -14.21 -16.53
N THR A 367 9.60 -13.16 -15.76
CA THR A 367 9.82 -13.27 -14.32
C THR A 367 8.54 -13.64 -13.57
N ALA A 368 7.43 -13.01 -13.92
CA ALA A 368 6.13 -13.17 -13.29
C ALA A 368 5.33 -14.40 -13.75
N ALA A 369 5.87 -15.23 -14.66
CA ALA A 369 5.13 -16.31 -15.34
C ALA A 369 4.30 -17.20 -14.38
N ALA A 370 4.76 -17.42 -13.16
CA ALA A 370 4.06 -18.24 -12.18
C ALA A 370 2.83 -17.55 -11.55
N TYR A 371 2.79 -16.23 -11.50
CA TYR A 371 1.74 -15.46 -10.82
C TYR A 371 1.04 -14.41 -11.70
N TYR A 372 1.58 -14.13 -12.88
CA TYR A 372 1.10 -13.09 -13.79
C TYR A 372 -0.42 -13.14 -14.01
N ASP A 373 -0.96 -14.30 -14.41
CA ASP A 373 -2.39 -14.45 -14.72
C ASP A 373 -3.26 -14.30 -13.47
N VAL A 374 -2.80 -14.80 -12.32
CA VAL A 374 -3.54 -14.69 -11.05
C VAL A 374 -3.56 -13.24 -10.58
N VAL A 375 -2.43 -12.54 -10.61
CA VAL A 375 -2.34 -11.12 -10.21
C VAL A 375 -3.22 -10.25 -11.08
N LEU A 376 -3.01 -10.30 -12.41
CA LEU A 376 -3.77 -9.48 -13.36
C LEU A 376 -5.27 -9.86 -13.37
N GLY A 377 -5.57 -11.15 -13.28
CA GLY A 377 -6.94 -11.65 -13.18
C GLY A 377 -7.63 -11.23 -11.90
N SER A 378 -6.91 -11.21 -10.75
CA SER A 378 -7.46 -10.73 -9.46
C SER A 378 -7.78 -9.24 -9.49
N LEU A 379 -6.89 -8.41 -10.07
CA LEU A 379 -7.12 -6.98 -10.25
C LEU A 379 -8.35 -6.70 -11.12
N LYS A 380 -8.49 -7.42 -12.27
CA LYS A 380 -9.62 -7.27 -13.18
C LYS A 380 -10.94 -7.77 -12.57
N ALA A 381 -10.87 -8.79 -11.72
CA ALA A 381 -12.04 -9.40 -11.10
C ALA A 381 -12.50 -8.65 -9.84
N ALA A 382 -11.64 -7.82 -9.24
CA ALA A 382 -11.96 -7.07 -8.04
C ALA A 382 -13.17 -6.14 -8.27
N ASN A 383 -14.15 -6.21 -7.37
CA ASN A 383 -15.38 -5.42 -7.47
C ASN A 383 -15.61 -4.63 -6.18
N PRO A 384 -14.98 -3.47 -6.02
CA PRO A 384 -15.13 -2.65 -4.82
C PRO A 384 -16.53 -2.03 -4.67
N LEU A 385 -17.33 -2.00 -5.74
CA LEU A 385 -18.73 -1.53 -5.67
C LEU A 385 -19.64 -2.56 -5.02
N ASN A 386 -19.41 -3.85 -5.32
CA ASN A 386 -20.21 -4.97 -4.79
C ASN A 386 -19.28 -6.12 -4.36
N PRO A 387 -18.50 -5.97 -3.27
CA PRO A 387 -17.50 -6.95 -2.87
C PRO A 387 -18.06 -8.19 -2.18
N GLY A 388 -19.33 -8.19 -1.79
CA GLY A 388 -20.05 -9.27 -1.10
C GLY A 388 -21.39 -9.59 -1.73
N VAL A 389 -22.25 -10.28 -1.00
CA VAL A 389 -23.63 -10.61 -1.43
C VAL A 389 -24.68 -9.65 -0.90
N GLN A 390 -24.31 -8.81 0.07
CA GLN A 390 -25.23 -7.86 0.70
C GLN A 390 -25.07 -6.46 0.08
N PRO A 391 -26.18 -5.74 -0.19
CA PRO A 391 -26.11 -4.33 -0.54
C PRO A 391 -25.53 -3.52 0.64
N ARG A 392 -24.77 -2.47 0.33
CA ARG A 392 -24.07 -1.65 1.32
C ARG A 392 -24.48 -0.18 1.23
N PRO A 393 -24.36 0.59 2.31
CA PRO A 393 -24.72 2.02 2.30
C PRO A 393 -23.71 2.90 1.57
N THR A 394 -22.45 2.44 1.46
CA THR A 394 -21.36 3.11 0.73
C THR A 394 -20.75 2.18 -0.31
N SER A 395 -20.17 2.75 -1.35
CA SER A 395 -19.54 2.00 -2.43
C SER A 395 -18.15 2.59 -2.75
N GLY A 396 -17.39 1.92 -3.61
CA GLY A 396 -16.12 2.39 -4.13
C GLY A 396 -14.88 1.78 -3.48
N ILE A 397 -14.97 1.23 -2.27
CA ILE A 397 -13.89 0.51 -1.57
C ILE A 397 -14.43 -0.74 -0.88
N GLN A 398 -13.55 -1.66 -0.52
CA GLN A 398 -13.93 -2.89 0.21
C GLN A 398 -14.42 -2.61 1.65
N PHE A 399 -13.97 -1.54 2.25
CA PHE A 399 -14.38 -1.07 3.57
C PHE A 399 -15.66 -0.22 3.51
N VAL A 400 -15.98 0.46 4.61
CA VAL A 400 -17.07 1.44 4.64
C VAL A 400 -16.46 2.83 4.43
N ALA A 401 -16.91 3.53 3.38
CA ALA A 401 -16.35 4.82 2.97
C ALA A 401 -16.94 5.97 3.79
N VAL A 402 -16.72 5.95 5.11
CA VAL A 402 -17.05 7.04 6.06
C VAL A 402 -15.87 7.30 6.99
N PRO A 403 -15.67 8.54 7.45
CA PRO A 403 -14.53 8.92 8.29
C PRO A 403 -14.41 8.07 9.58
N GLU A 404 -15.52 7.70 10.18
CA GLU A 404 -15.55 6.94 11.43
C GLU A 404 -15.10 5.48 11.28
N PHE A 405 -14.98 4.97 10.05
CA PHE A 405 -14.64 3.56 9.85
C PHE A 405 -13.21 3.22 10.32
N ALA A 406 -12.26 4.13 10.22
CA ALA A 406 -10.91 3.89 10.69
C ALA A 406 -10.89 3.55 12.20
N ASP A 407 -11.58 4.34 13.01
CA ASP A 407 -11.70 4.11 14.45
C ASP A 407 -12.54 2.87 14.75
N LEU A 408 -13.68 2.71 14.07
CA LEU A 408 -14.55 1.56 14.24
C LEU A 408 -13.83 0.25 13.90
N GLY A 409 -13.21 0.17 12.73
CA GLY A 409 -12.48 -1.01 12.27
C GLY A 409 -11.32 -1.35 13.20
N THR A 410 -10.57 -0.35 13.65
CA THR A 410 -9.48 -0.54 14.63
C THR A 410 -10.01 -1.04 15.96
N ALA A 411 -11.06 -0.44 16.52
CA ALA A 411 -11.62 -0.88 17.80
C ALA A 411 -12.20 -2.31 17.72
N VAL A 412 -12.90 -2.65 16.63
CA VAL A 412 -13.42 -4.02 16.45
C VAL A 412 -12.26 -5.01 16.24
N SER A 413 -11.19 -4.64 15.54
CA SER A 413 -10.01 -5.50 15.37
C SER A 413 -9.31 -5.80 16.70
N GLN A 414 -9.25 -4.84 17.60
CA GLN A 414 -8.73 -5.03 18.96
C GLN A 414 -9.54 -6.06 19.75
N GLU A 415 -10.86 -6.03 19.62
CA GLU A 415 -11.73 -7.03 20.27
C GLU A 415 -11.55 -8.42 19.62
N VAL A 416 -11.42 -8.51 18.29
CA VAL A 416 -11.11 -9.77 17.59
C VAL A 416 -9.73 -10.31 18.00
N ALA A 417 -8.73 -9.46 18.19
CA ALA A 417 -7.40 -9.88 18.68
C ALA A 417 -7.46 -10.48 20.09
N LYS A 418 -8.34 -9.94 20.99
CA LYS A 418 -8.60 -10.55 22.30
C LYS A 418 -9.20 -11.96 22.15
N ALA A 419 -10.07 -12.19 21.17
CA ALA A 419 -10.61 -13.52 20.88
C ALA A 419 -9.54 -14.47 20.31
N MET A 420 -8.63 -13.98 19.46
CA MET A 420 -7.49 -14.77 18.96
C MET A 420 -6.58 -15.25 20.10
N THR A 421 -6.39 -14.44 21.14
CA THR A 421 -5.57 -14.79 22.31
C THR A 421 -6.35 -15.54 23.40
N GLY A 422 -7.63 -15.85 23.18
CA GLY A 422 -8.48 -16.58 24.15
C GLY A 422 -8.98 -15.76 25.32
N LYS A 423 -8.79 -14.44 25.32
CA LYS A 423 -9.25 -13.53 26.41
C LYS A 423 -10.78 -13.34 26.40
N GLN A 424 -11.44 -13.67 25.32
CA GLN A 424 -12.89 -13.65 25.15
C GLN A 424 -13.31 -14.54 23.97
N THR A 425 -14.61 -14.81 23.83
CA THR A 425 -15.14 -15.51 22.65
C THR A 425 -15.28 -14.54 21.47
N VAL A 426 -15.34 -15.06 20.23
CA VAL A 426 -15.61 -14.24 19.04
C VAL A 426 -16.95 -13.54 19.15
N LYS A 427 -17.99 -14.24 19.69
CA LYS A 427 -19.29 -13.63 19.90
C LYS A 427 -19.22 -12.42 20.83
N GLN A 428 -18.54 -12.53 21.96
CA GLN A 428 -18.36 -11.40 22.89
C GLN A 428 -17.61 -10.23 22.23
N ALA A 429 -16.58 -10.51 21.42
CA ALA A 429 -15.86 -9.49 20.68
C ALA A 429 -16.77 -8.74 19.71
N LEU A 430 -17.57 -9.48 18.94
CA LEU A 430 -18.46 -8.92 17.93
C LEU A 430 -19.73 -8.26 18.52
N ASP A 431 -20.22 -8.68 19.68
CA ASP A 431 -21.29 -7.98 20.40
C ASP A 431 -20.81 -6.57 20.87
N LYS A 432 -19.54 -6.44 21.28
CA LYS A 432 -18.94 -5.13 21.56
C LYS A 432 -18.77 -4.31 20.28
N GLY A 433 -18.29 -4.96 19.21
CA GLY A 433 -18.16 -4.36 17.88
C GLY A 433 -19.50 -3.86 17.32
N GLN A 434 -20.57 -4.60 17.55
CA GLN A 434 -21.93 -4.22 17.18
C GLN A 434 -22.36 -2.90 17.83
N LYS A 435 -22.14 -2.75 19.14
CA LYS A 435 -22.45 -1.52 19.87
C LYS A 435 -21.67 -0.32 19.36
N LEU A 436 -20.40 -0.52 18.93
CA LEU A 436 -19.60 0.53 18.32
C LEU A 436 -20.13 0.89 16.93
N ALA A 437 -20.48 -0.09 16.13
CA ALA A 437 -21.08 0.12 14.82
C ALA A 437 -22.45 0.81 14.89
N GLU A 438 -23.27 0.50 15.88
CA GLU A 438 -24.56 1.18 16.12
C GLU A 438 -24.41 2.67 16.39
N LYS A 439 -23.35 3.08 17.12
CA LYS A 439 -23.03 4.50 17.34
C LYS A 439 -22.66 5.21 16.04
N VAL A 440 -21.92 4.54 15.15
CA VAL A 440 -21.59 5.08 13.82
C VAL A 440 -22.87 5.14 12.98
N ALA A 441 -23.65 4.05 12.91
CA ALA A 441 -24.88 3.98 12.18
C ALA A 441 -25.88 5.09 12.54
N ALA A 442 -25.96 5.46 13.83
CA ALA A 442 -26.84 6.53 14.29
C ALA A 442 -26.58 7.90 13.66
N LYS A 443 -25.37 8.15 13.17
CA LYS A 443 -25.02 9.40 12.47
C LYS A 443 -25.56 9.47 11.04
N TYR A 444 -25.91 8.32 10.46
CA TYR A 444 -26.26 8.18 9.03
C TYR A 444 -27.71 7.70 8.83
N LYS A 445 -28.36 7.20 9.86
CA LYS A 445 -29.80 6.88 9.81
C LYS A 445 -30.59 8.17 9.62
N LYS A 446 -31.40 8.20 8.55
CA LYS A 446 -32.37 9.26 8.32
C LYS A 446 -33.62 9.01 9.12
#